data_dd5061f0fe28515715628b19ce984026
#
_entry.id   dd5061f0fe28515715628b19ce984026
#
_cell.length_a   1.000
_cell.length_b   1.000
_cell.length_c   1.000
_cell.angle_alpha   90.00
_cell.angle_beta   90.00
_cell.angle_gamma   90.00
#
_symmetry.space_group_name_H-M   'P 1'
#
loop_
_entity.id
_entity.type
_entity.pdbx_description
1 polymer ?
#
loop_
_entity_poly.entity_id
_entity_poly.type
_entity_poly.pdbx_seq_one_letter_code
_entity_poly.pdbx_strand_id
1 'polypeptide(L)'
;MKHFVLEGEYLVPFEEIAELIPEHREFLRKGYDAGLFLCSGPQIPARGGFLIARAESLEKLQAFLAEEPFTKAKKMRFCRITEFNPVQHQPVLKEWFAKL
;
A
#
# COMPACT_ATOMS: atom_id res chain seq x y z
N MET A 1 3.43 5.91 -15.29
CA MET A 1 3.28 5.08 -14.06
C MET A 1 2.03 4.26 -14.15
N LYS A 2 2.08 3.06 -13.63
CA LYS A 2 0.89 2.22 -13.46
C LYS A 2 0.29 2.47 -12.08
N HIS A 3 -1.01 2.32 -11.96
CA HIS A 3 -1.74 2.59 -10.73
C HIS A 3 -2.37 1.31 -10.19
N PHE A 4 -2.32 1.17 -8.86
CA PHE A 4 -2.71 -0.07 -8.20
C PHE A 4 -3.55 0.23 -6.96
N VAL A 5 -4.50 -0.66 -6.70
CA VAL A 5 -5.19 -0.75 -5.42
C VAL A 5 -4.71 -2.03 -4.74
N LEU A 6 -4.27 -1.89 -3.49
CA LEU A 6 -3.73 -3.00 -2.74
C LEU A 6 -4.58 -3.26 -1.50
N GLU A 7 -4.84 -4.53 -1.26
CA GLU A 7 -5.61 -4.97 -0.12
C GLU A 7 -4.76 -5.91 0.71
N GLY A 8 -4.57 -5.57 1.99
CA GLY A 8 -3.83 -6.40 2.93
C GLY A 8 -4.77 -7.24 3.78
N GLU A 9 -4.28 -8.35 4.27
CA GLU A 9 -5.02 -9.26 5.13
C GLU A 9 -4.13 -9.65 6.30
N TYR A 10 -4.61 -9.41 7.54
CA TYR A 10 -3.90 -9.88 8.73
C TYR A 10 -3.99 -11.40 8.81
N LEU A 11 -2.86 -12.03 9.10
CA LEU A 11 -2.77 -13.48 9.26
C LEU A 11 -2.78 -13.90 10.72
N VAL A 12 -2.77 -12.94 11.63
CA VAL A 12 -2.74 -13.13 13.08
C VAL A 12 -3.67 -12.10 13.74
N PRO A 13 -4.06 -12.29 15.01
CA PRO A 13 -4.82 -11.29 15.73
C PRO A 13 -4.07 -9.95 15.79
N PHE A 14 -4.82 -8.83 15.84
CA PHE A 14 -4.24 -7.50 15.81
C PHE A 14 -3.20 -7.28 16.92
N GLU A 15 -3.42 -7.86 18.11
CA GLU A 15 -2.50 -7.74 19.24
C GLU A 15 -1.09 -8.21 18.90
N GLU A 16 -0.97 -9.12 17.95
CA GLU A 16 0.35 -9.67 17.56
C GLU A 16 1.08 -8.80 16.56
N ILE A 17 0.41 -7.80 15.99
CA ILE A 17 1.06 -6.87 15.05
C ILE A 17 1.27 -5.50 15.65
N ALA A 18 0.63 -5.20 16.78
CA ALA A 18 0.64 -3.85 17.37
C ALA A 18 2.06 -3.33 17.64
N GLU A 19 2.97 -4.21 18.06
CA GLU A 19 4.35 -3.81 18.33
C GLU A 19 5.14 -3.43 17.09
N LEU A 20 4.67 -3.84 15.90
CA LEU A 20 5.32 -3.50 14.62
C LEU A 20 4.75 -2.24 13.99
N ILE A 21 3.75 -1.61 14.61
CA ILE A 21 3.12 -0.42 14.03
C ILE A 21 4.11 0.72 13.79
N PRO A 22 5.05 1.03 14.72
CA PRO A 22 6.01 2.10 14.46
C PRO A 22 6.85 1.86 13.20
N GLU A 23 7.36 0.64 13.01
CA GLU A 23 8.15 0.28 11.83
C GLU A 23 7.29 0.29 10.58
N HIS A 24 6.04 -0.15 10.67
CA HIS A 24 5.09 -0.12 9.57
C HIS A 24 4.84 1.32 9.11
N ARG A 25 4.62 2.24 10.04
CA ARG A 25 4.41 3.65 9.72
C ARG A 25 5.64 4.28 9.06
N GLU A 26 6.82 3.90 9.52
CA GLU A 26 8.06 4.37 8.91
C GLU A 26 8.22 3.86 7.49
N PHE A 27 7.84 2.61 7.22
CA PHE A 27 7.83 2.07 5.88
C PHE A 27 6.86 2.84 4.98
N LEU A 28 5.64 3.10 5.47
CA LEU A 28 4.66 3.87 4.69
C LEU A 28 5.19 5.26 4.36
N ARG A 29 5.85 5.91 5.33
CA ARG A 29 6.43 7.23 5.10
C ARG A 29 7.45 7.20 3.96
N LYS A 30 8.26 6.16 3.88
CA LYS A 30 9.21 6.01 2.77
C LYS A 30 8.48 5.92 1.43
N GLY A 31 7.37 5.19 1.38
CA GLY A 31 6.56 5.09 0.17
C GLY A 31 5.94 6.42 -0.23
N TYR A 32 5.46 7.19 0.75
CA TYR A 32 4.92 8.53 0.48
C TYR A 32 6.03 9.47 0.01
N ASP A 33 7.17 9.49 0.68
CA ASP A 33 8.30 10.35 0.31
C ASP A 33 8.83 10.04 -1.09
N ALA A 34 8.80 8.76 -1.47
CA ALA A 34 9.22 8.34 -2.80
C ALA A 34 8.18 8.62 -3.89
N GLY A 35 7.00 9.13 -3.52
CA GLY A 35 5.93 9.41 -4.46
C GLY A 35 5.24 8.17 -4.99
N LEU A 36 5.27 7.07 -4.24
CA LEU A 36 4.66 5.82 -4.65
C LEU A 36 3.25 5.63 -4.09
N PHE A 37 2.97 6.15 -2.89
CA PHE A 37 1.69 5.96 -2.21
C PHE A 37 0.86 7.22 -2.25
N LEU A 38 -0.41 7.10 -2.61
CA LEU A 38 -1.37 8.20 -2.61
C LEU A 38 -2.09 8.31 -1.27
N CYS A 39 -2.59 7.20 -0.77
CA CYS A 39 -3.28 7.13 0.53
C CYS A 39 -3.31 5.69 1.01
N SER A 40 -3.49 5.53 2.32
CA SER A 40 -3.56 4.22 2.96
C SER A 40 -4.32 4.32 4.26
N GLY A 41 -4.82 3.20 4.74
CA GLY A 41 -5.51 3.13 6.02
C GLY A 41 -5.96 1.72 6.33
N PRO A 42 -6.38 1.46 7.57
CA PRO A 42 -6.93 0.17 7.92
C PRO A 42 -8.33 0.01 7.34
N GLN A 43 -8.67 -1.21 6.96
CA GLN A 43 -10.05 -1.53 6.57
C GLN A 43 -10.98 -1.44 7.79
N ILE A 44 -12.25 -1.20 7.54
CA ILE A 44 -13.30 -1.16 8.57
C ILE A 44 -14.35 -2.21 8.19
N PRO A 45 -14.49 -3.32 8.95
CA PRO A 45 -13.68 -3.71 10.12
C PRO A 45 -12.22 -4.02 9.78
N ALA A 46 -11.39 -4.02 10.83
CA ALA A 46 -9.93 -4.08 10.70
C ALA A 46 -9.45 -5.48 10.28
N ARG A 47 -9.43 -5.73 8.98
CA ARG A 47 -8.97 -6.99 8.40
C ARG A 47 -7.56 -6.91 7.85
N GLY A 48 -7.03 -5.72 7.73
CA GLY A 48 -5.74 -5.41 7.14
C GLY A 48 -5.76 -4.00 6.61
N GLY A 49 -4.68 -3.60 5.93
CA GLY A 49 -4.58 -2.28 5.34
C GLY A 49 -5.19 -2.22 3.94
N PHE A 50 -5.41 -0.99 3.48
CA PHE A 50 -5.82 -0.69 2.12
C PHE A 50 -4.94 0.44 1.62
N LEU A 51 -4.47 0.35 0.37
CA LEU A 51 -3.45 1.27 -0.13
C LEU A 51 -3.67 1.55 -1.62
N ILE A 52 -3.60 2.82 -1.99
CA ILE A 52 -3.57 3.22 -3.40
C ILE A 52 -2.15 3.66 -3.73
N ALA A 53 -1.55 3.02 -4.74
CA ALA A 53 -0.15 3.21 -5.07
C ALA A 53 0.05 3.37 -6.58
N ARG A 54 1.23 3.83 -6.94
CA ARG A 54 1.67 3.85 -8.34
C ARG A 54 3.11 3.35 -8.41
N ALA A 55 3.50 2.80 -9.56
CA ALA A 55 4.86 2.34 -9.78
C ALA A 55 5.09 2.19 -11.28
N GLU A 56 6.35 2.08 -11.68
CA GLU A 56 6.68 1.85 -13.09
C GLU A 56 6.20 0.47 -13.55
N SER A 57 6.21 -0.51 -12.65
CA SER A 57 5.79 -1.87 -12.96
C SER A 57 5.28 -2.56 -11.69
N LEU A 58 4.53 -3.63 -11.89
CA LEU A 58 4.09 -4.49 -10.78
C LEU A 58 5.28 -5.08 -10.05
N GLU A 59 6.30 -5.51 -10.78
CA GLU A 59 7.49 -6.12 -10.19
C GLU A 59 8.23 -5.16 -9.26
N LYS A 60 8.34 -3.89 -9.66
CA LYS A 60 8.97 -2.87 -8.81
C LYS A 60 8.14 -2.59 -7.57
N LEU A 61 6.81 -2.54 -7.72
CA LEU A 61 5.92 -2.36 -6.59
C LEU A 61 6.05 -3.52 -5.61
N GLN A 62 6.02 -4.74 -6.10
CA GLN A 62 6.15 -5.94 -5.26
C GLN A 62 7.49 -5.98 -4.53
N ALA A 63 8.58 -5.57 -5.19
CA ALA A 63 9.89 -5.51 -4.56
C ALA A 63 9.91 -4.51 -3.40
N PHE A 64 9.25 -3.36 -3.57
CA PHE A 64 9.13 -2.37 -2.50
C PHE A 64 8.29 -2.91 -1.34
N LEU A 65 7.14 -3.52 -1.66
CA LEU A 65 6.21 -4.04 -0.66
C LEU A 65 6.80 -5.20 0.14
N ALA A 66 7.76 -5.93 -0.42
CA ALA A 66 8.39 -7.06 0.27
C ALA A 66 9.13 -6.61 1.54
N GLU A 67 9.47 -5.32 1.65
CA GLU A 67 10.14 -4.78 2.82
C GLU A 67 9.17 -4.30 3.90
N GLU A 68 7.87 -4.39 3.66
CA GLU A 68 6.88 -3.96 4.63
C GLU A 68 6.95 -4.85 5.89
N PRO A 69 7.06 -4.26 7.10
CA PRO A 69 7.35 -5.03 8.33
C PRO A 69 6.35 -6.13 8.69
N PHE A 70 5.04 -5.88 8.51
CA PHE A 70 4.05 -6.93 8.80
C PHE A 70 4.20 -8.11 7.84
N THR A 71 4.50 -7.80 6.57
CA THR A 71 4.69 -8.81 5.53
C THR A 71 5.96 -9.62 5.79
N LYS A 72 7.06 -8.95 6.15
CA LYS A 72 8.33 -9.61 6.47
C LYS A 72 8.19 -10.52 7.69
N ALA A 73 7.38 -10.11 8.66
CA ALA A 73 7.12 -10.91 9.86
C ALA A 73 6.11 -12.04 9.62
N LYS A 74 5.57 -12.14 8.39
CA LYS A 74 4.55 -13.13 8.01
C LYS A 74 3.27 -13.00 8.83
N LYS A 75 2.95 -11.77 9.24
CA LYS A 75 1.75 -11.46 10.02
C LYS A 75 0.66 -10.79 9.18
N MET A 76 0.99 -10.43 7.95
CA MET A 76 0.06 -9.86 6.97
C MET A 76 0.52 -10.27 5.58
N ARG A 77 -0.43 -10.33 4.65
CA ARG A 77 -0.10 -10.50 3.23
C ARG A 77 -0.94 -9.51 2.41
N PHE A 78 -0.43 -9.14 1.24
CA PHE A 78 -1.24 -8.44 0.25
C PHE A 78 -2.02 -9.50 -0.52
N CYS A 79 -3.28 -9.69 -0.13
CA CYS A 79 -4.13 -10.73 -0.71
C CYS A 79 -4.66 -10.35 -2.09
N ARG A 80 -4.64 -9.05 -2.43
CA ARG A 80 -5.07 -8.59 -3.74
C ARG A 80 -4.29 -7.34 -4.11
N ILE A 81 -3.74 -7.35 -5.33
CA ILE A 81 -3.10 -6.21 -5.96
C ILE A 81 -3.76 -6.05 -7.33
N THR A 82 -4.50 -4.97 -7.51
CA THR A 82 -5.25 -4.74 -8.75
C THR A 82 -4.73 -3.51 -9.45
N GLU A 83 -4.24 -3.67 -10.68
CA GLU A 83 -3.90 -2.54 -11.53
C GLU A 83 -5.20 -1.98 -12.11
N PHE A 84 -5.30 -0.63 -12.17
CA PHE A 84 -6.45 0.02 -12.78
C PHE A 84 -6.01 1.27 -13.54
N ASN A 85 -6.86 1.69 -14.48
CA ASN A 85 -6.62 2.91 -15.24
C ASN A 85 -7.54 4.02 -14.71
N PRO A 86 -7.01 4.99 -13.95
CA PRO A 86 -7.84 6.04 -13.32
C PRO A 86 -8.25 7.10 -14.33
N VAL A 87 -9.17 6.78 -15.24
CA VAL A 87 -9.59 7.67 -16.31
C VAL A 87 -10.45 8.84 -15.83
N GLN A 88 -11.02 8.75 -14.62
CA GLN A 88 -11.81 9.82 -14.02
C GLN A 88 -11.34 10.03 -12.57
N HIS A 89 -11.19 11.28 -12.17
CA HIS A 89 -10.73 11.61 -10.81
C HIS A 89 -11.07 13.07 -10.51
N GLN A 90 -10.99 13.44 -9.25
CA GLN A 90 -11.14 14.83 -8.84
C GLN A 90 -9.95 15.66 -9.38
N PRO A 91 -10.17 16.92 -9.75
CA PRO A 91 -9.10 17.76 -10.28
C PRO A 91 -7.86 17.86 -9.41
N VAL A 92 -8.02 17.76 -8.09
CA VAL A 92 -6.89 17.81 -7.14
C VAL A 92 -5.91 16.66 -7.36
N LEU A 93 -6.35 15.55 -7.98
CA LEU A 93 -5.52 14.38 -8.23
C LEU A 93 -4.91 14.36 -9.63
N LYS A 94 -5.14 15.42 -10.42
CA LYS A 94 -4.70 15.47 -11.81
C LYS A 94 -3.20 15.20 -11.96
N GLU A 95 -2.38 15.88 -11.18
CA GLU A 95 -0.93 15.72 -11.28
C GLU A 95 -0.48 14.30 -10.87
N TRP A 96 -1.13 13.74 -9.87
CA TRP A 96 -0.79 12.39 -9.44
C TRP A 96 -0.98 11.38 -10.56
N PHE A 97 -2.12 11.43 -11.25
CA PHE A 97 -2.44 10.46 -12.28
C PHE A 97 -1.87 10.81 -13.66
N ALA A 98 -1.39 12.03 -13.86
CA ALA A 98 -0.76 12.43 -15.12
C ALA A 98 0.67 11.92 -15.28
N LYS A 99 1.29 11.44 -14.21
CA LYS A 99 2.69 10.99 -14.25
C LYS A 99 2.81 9.68 -15.01
N LEU A 100 3.61 9.70 -16.05
CA LEU A 100 3.83 8.54 -16.94
C LEU A 100 5.00 7.67 -16.47
#